data_2edd0d9a681d89d17c389146f39a2a43
#
_entry.id   2edd0d9a681d89d17c389146f39a2a43
#
_cell.length_a   1.000
_cell.length_b   1.000
_cell.length_c   1.000
_cell.angle_alpha   90.00
_cell.angle_beta   90.00
_cell.angle_gamma   90.00
#
_symmetry.space_group_name_H-M   'P 1'
#
loop_
_entity.id
_entity.type
_entity.pdbx_description
1 polymer ?
#
loop_
_entity_poly.entity_id
_entity_poly.type
_entity_poly.pdbx_seq_one_letter_code
_entity_poly.pdbx_strand_id
1 'polypeptide(L)'
;MDEAEDGAEDADRRREAAARRYLANPSHGLADAAQREILAETLAVLADPAFAPVFGPGSRAEVPVAGVIAGKVVSGQIDRLVVRPDSVLIVDYKTNRPPPATLADVPALYWRQMAAYRAAIGQIYGDRPVRCALLWTVGPRLMELAPSTLDAHAREAGLV
;
A
#
# COMPACT_ATOMS: atom_id res chain seq x y z
N MET A 1 -3.23 -15.49 31.89
CA MET A 1 -3.84 -14.48 31.04
C MET A 1 -2.85 -13.34 31.03
N ASP A 2 -2.24 -13.10 29.86
CA ASP A 2 -1.01 -12.29 29.76
C ASP A 2 -1.42 -10.81 29.53
N GLU A 3 -0.80 -9.86 30.24
CA GLU A 3 -1.04 -8.41 30.09
C GLU A 3 -0.84 -7.94 28.62
N ALA A 4 -0.05 -8.68 27.85
CA ALA A 4 0.18 -8.40 26.45
C ALA A 4 -1.02 -8.76 25.56
N GLU A 5 -1.77 -9.82 25.88
CA GLU A 5 -2.99 -10.22 25.15
C GLU A 5 -4.13 -9.24 25.42
N ASP A 6 -4.31 -8.80 26.66
CA ASP A 6 -5.35 -7.81 27.05
C ASP A 6 -5.09 -6.44 26.38
N GLY A 7 -3.83 -6.04 26.28
CA GLY A 7 -3.41 -4.83 25.57
C GLY A 7 -3.65 -4.88 24.05
N ALA A 8 -3.47 -6.05 23.44
CA ALA A 8 -3.71 -6.23 22.01
C ALA A 8 -5.21 -6.21 21.68
N GLU A 9 -6.04 -6.89 22.46
CA GLU A 9 -7.50 -6.86 22.29
C GLU A 9 -8.09 -5.45 22.48
N ASP A 10 -7.57 -4.67 23.41
CA ASP A 10 -8.02 -3.29 23.62
C ASP A 10 -7.60 -2.39 22.45
N ALA A 11 -6.43 -2.61 21.87
CA ALA A 11 -5.95 -1.90 20.68
C ALA A 11 -6.86 -2.20 19.46
N ASP A 12 -7.26 -3.44 19.27
CA ASP A 12 -8.13 -3.85 18.17
C ASP A 12 -9.55 -3.28 18.34
N ARG A 13 -10.11 -3.31 19.55
CA ARG A 13 -11.40 -2.66 19.85
C ARG A 13 -11.36 -1.16 19.56
N ARG A 14 -10.30 -0.47 19.94
CA ARG A 14 -10.13 0.98 19.65
C ARG A 14 -10.01 1.25 18.17
N ARG A 15 -9.29 0.41 17.44
CA ARG A 15 -9.12 0.52 15.99
C ARG A 15 -10.47 0.33 15.27
N GLU A 16 -11.22 -0.69 15.62
CA GLU A 16 -12.56 -0.93 15.07
C GLU A 16 -13.50 0.23 15.35
N ALA A 17 -13.56 0.72 16.59
CA ALA A 17 -14.40 1.84 16.97
C ALA A 17 -14.05 3.14 16.21
N ALA A 18 -12.75 3.39 15.99
CA ALA A 18 -12.28 4.53 15.21
C ALA A 18 -12.70 4.40 13.74
N ALA A 19 -12.54 3.21 13.14
CA ALA A 19 -12.92 2.95 11.75
C ALA A 19 -14.44 3.09 11.55
N ARG A 20 -15.26 2.56 12.45
CA ARG A 20 -16.74 2.73 12.42
C ARG A 20 -17.13 4.20 12.45
N ARG A 21 -16.54 4.98 13.35
CA ARG A 21 -16.80 6.42 13.44
C ARG A 21 -16.43 7.17 12.18
N TYR A 22 -15.29 6.82 11.59
CA TYR A 22 -14.82 7.42 10.33
C TYR A 22 -15.78 7.12 9.19
N LEU A 23 -16.14 5.84 8.98
CA LEU A 23 -17.02 5.41 7.90
C LEU A 23 -18.46 5.94 8.04
N ALA A 24 -18.92 6.14 9.26
CA ALA A 24 -20.26 6.70 9.54
C ALA A 24 -20.36 8.21 9.28
N ASN A 25 -19.25 8.88 8.93
CA ASN A 25 -19.30 10.31 8.63
C ASN A 25 -20.16 10.55 7.37
N PRO A 26 -21.22 11.38 7.45
CA PRO A 26 -22.12 11.64 6.33
C PRO A 26 -21.42 12.21 5.08
N SER A 27 -20.28 12.88 5.26
CA SER A 27 -19.49 13.44 4.13
C SER A 27 -18.96 12.36 3.17
N HIS A 28 -18.84 11.10 3.60
CA HIS A 28 -18.43 10.00 2.73
C HIS A 28 -19.55 9.45 1.85
N GLY A 29 -20.83 9.75 2.18
CA GLY A 29 -21.96 9.28 1.40
C GLY A 29 -22.11 7.75 1.32
N LEU A 30 -21.55 7.02 2.29
CA LEU A 30 -21.54 5.56 2.29
C LEU A 30 -22.84 4.99 2.91
N ALA A 31 -23.50 4.10 2.17
CA ALA A 31 -24.59 3.31 2.71
C ALA A 31 -24.08 2.31 3.77
N ASP A 32 -24.92 1.93 4.72
CA ASP A 32 -24.56 1.03 5.84
C ASP A 32 -23.93 -0.29 5.38
N ALA A 33 -24.40 -0.85 4.26
CA ALA A 33 -23.82 -2.07 3.71
C ALA A 33 -22.37 -1.87 3.26
N ALA A 34 -22.08 -0.76 2.58
CA ALA A 34 -20.73 -0.41 2.14
C ALA A 34 -19.80 -0.14 3.34
N GLN A 35 -20.31 0.55 4.37
CA GLN A 35 -19.54 0.78 5.61
C GLN A 35 -19.12 -0.54 6.27
N ARG A 36 -20.04 -1.51 6.37
CA ARG A 36 -19.74 -2.84 6.94
C ARG A 36 -18.72 -3.61 6.10
N GLU A 37 -18.86 -3.57 4.79
CA GLU A 37 -17.95 -4.26 3.88
C GLU A 37 -16.52 -3.69 3.96
N ILE A 38 -16.37 -2.37 3.84
CA ILE A 38 -15.08 -1.67 3.94
C ILE A 38 -14.44 -1.93 5.32
N LEU A 39 -15.23 -1.88 6.39
CA LEU A 39 -14.73 -2.16 7.73
C LEU A 39 -14.18 -3.59 7.83
N ALA A 40 -14.94 -4.57 7.38
CA ALA A 40 -14.54 -5.98 7.45
C ALA A 40 -13.24 -6.24 6.63
N GLU A 41 -13.15 -5.71 5.42
CA GLU A 41 -11.95 -5.84 4.58
C GLU A 41 -10.73 -5.17 5.23
N THR A 42 -10.91 -3.96 5.77
CA THR A 42 -9.82 -3.22 6.43
C THR A 42 -9.31 -3.96 7.66
N LEU A 43 -10.21 -4.45 8.51
CA LEU A 43 -9.82 -5.19 9.71
C LEU A 43 -9.17 -6.52 9.37
N ALA A 44 -9.61 -7.22 8.32
CA ALA A 44 -8.97 -8.46 7.85
C ALA A 44 -7.52 -8.22 7.40
N VAL A 45 -7.26 -7.12 6.68
CA VAL A 45 -5.88 -6.73 6.31
C VAL A 45 -5.03 -6.45 7.54
N LEU A 46 -5.56 -5.69 8.50
CA LEU A 46 -4.80 -5.28 9.68
C LEU A 46 -4.57 -6.43 10.69
N ALA A 47 -5.45 -7.42 10.71
CA ALA A 47 -5.32 -8.59 11.57
C ALA A 47 -4.40 -9.68 11.00
N ASP A 48 -4.13 -9.67 9.71
CA ASP A 48 -3.27 -10.68 9.07
C ASP A 48 -1.79 -10.41 9.38
N PRO A 49 -1.10 -11.32 10.07
CA PRO A 49 0.31 -11.15 10.41
C PRO A 49 1.23 -11.06 9.19
N ALA A 50 0.80 -11.55 8.02
CA ALA A 50 1.56 -11.43 6.78
C ALA A 50 1.74 -9.97 6.35
N PHE A 51 0.83 -9.07 6.76
CA PHE A 51 0.89 -7.65 6.45
C PHE A 51 1.49 -6.79 7.56
N ALA A 52 1.79 -7.37 8.73
CA ALA A 52 2.41 -6.63 9.83
C ALA A 52 3.65 -5.82 9.41
N PRO A 53 4.54 -6.32 8.52
CA PRO A 53 5.67 -5.55 8.03
C PRO A 53 5.30 -4.28 7.25
N VAL A 54 4.09 -4.20 6.71
CA VAL A 54 3.59 -3.03 5.96
C VAL A 54 3.13 -1.93 6.92
N PHE A 55 2.62 -2.31 8.09
CA PHE A 55 1.99 -1.39 9.05
C PHE A 55 2.82 -1.13 10.31
N GLY A 56 4.00 -1.74 10.41
CA GLY A 56 4.88 -1.65 11.57
C GLY A 56 5.70 -0.36 11.64
N PRO A 57 6.68 -0.30 12.56
CA PRO A 57 7.60 0.82 12.69
C PRO A 57 8.31 1.15 11.38
N GLY A 58 8.51 2.45 11.10
CA GLY A 58 9.08 2.93 9.83
C GLY A 58 8.08 3.06 8.69
N SER A 59 6.83 2.65 8.90
CA SER A 59 5.75 2.79 7.92
C SER A 59 5.12 4.18 7.99
N ARG A 60 4.91 4.80 6.82
CA ARG A 60 4.24 6.10 6.65
C ARG A 60 3.10 5.96 5.66
N ALA A 61 1.94 6.51 6.02
CA ALA A 61 0.77 6.56 5.14
C ALA A 61 0.76 7.84 4.31
N GLU A 62 0.13 7.78 3.13
CA GLU A 62 -0.22 8.95 2.31
C GLU A 62 0.99 9.85 2.04
N VAL A 63 2.10 9.26 1.58
CA VAL A 63 3.35 9.99 1.35
C VAL A 63 3.31 10.69 -0.01
N PRO A 64 3.29 12.02 -0.06
CA PRO A 64 3.36 12.74 -1.32
C PRO A 64 4.74 12.54 -1.94
N VAL A 65 4.77 12.32 -3.25
CA VAL A 65 6.00 12.23 -4.04
C VAL A 65 5.93 13.18 -5.22
N ALA A 66 6.98 13.97 -5.41
CA ALA A 66 7.13 14.82 -6.56
C ALA A 66 8.62 14.98 -6.89
N GLY A 67 8.94 14.94 -8.17
CA GLY A 67 10.32 15.10 -8.63
C GLY A 67 10.43 15.13 -10.15
N VAL A 68 11.64 15.37 -10.62
CA VAL A 68 11.98 15.29 -12.06
C VAL A 68 12.94 14.12 -12.25
N ILE A 69 12.50 13.12 -12.98
CA ILE A 69 13.22 11.88 -13.26
C ILE A 69 13.53 11.83 -14.75
N ALA A 70 14.80 11.80 -15.11
CA ALA A 70 15.23 11.81 -16.52
C ALA A 70 14.51 12.91 -17.36
N GLY A 71 14.35 14.12 -16.79
CA GLY A 71 13.66 15.24 -17.43
C GLY A 71 12.13 15.19 -17.44
N LYS A 72 11.53 14.17 -16.85
CA LYS A 72 10.07 14.00 -16.75
C LYS A 72 9.57 14.27 -15.34
N VAL A 73 8.45 15.00 -15.23
CA VAL A 73 7.81 15.24 -13.95
C VAL A 73 7.08 13.96 -13.50
N VAL A 74 7.44 13.48 -12.32
CA VAL A 74 6.74 12.41 -11.60
C VAL A 74 6.11 13.04 -10.38
N SER A 75 4.81 12.88 -10.21
CA SER A 75 4.09 13.34 -9.03
C SER A 75 2.96 12.37 -8.68
N GLY A 76 2.67 12.26 -7.40
CA GLY A 76 1.59 11.41 -6.90
C GLY A 76 1.61 11.28 -5.39
N GLN A 77 0.91 10.28 -4.90
CA GLN A 77 0.82 9.95 -3.49
C GLN A 77 0.99 8.44 -3.33
N ILE A 78 1.93 8.06 -2.49
CA ILE A 78 2.19 6.66 -2.15
C ILE A 78 1.31 6.32 -0.95
N ASP A 79 0.44 5.31 -1.07
CA ASP A 79 -0.47 4.94 0.01
C ASP A 79 0.28 4.49 1.26
N ARG A 80 1.37 3.72 1.07
CA ARG A 80 2.22 3.28 2.18
C ARG A 80 3.69 3.19 1.75
N LEU A 81 4.56 3.85 2.50
CA LEU A 81 6.02 3.79 2.35
C LEU A 81 6.63 3.22 3.62
N VAL A 82 7.33 2.11 3.52
CA VAL A 82 8.03 1.47 4.64
C VAL A 82 9.53 1.64 4.45
N VAL A 83 10.15 2.42 5.34
CA VAL A 83 11.59 2.69 5.29
C VAL A 83 12.29 1.86 6.36
N ARG A 84 13.21 0.99 5.93
CA ARG A 84 14.05 0.14 6.79
C ARG A 84 15.53 0.47 6.59
N PRO A 85 16.40 0.04 7.48
CA PRO A 85 17.84 0.28 7.33
C PRO A 85 18.42 -0.28 6.03
N ASP A 86 17.90 -1.39 5.54
CA ASP A 86 18.40 -2.18 4.40
C ASP A 86 17.55 -2.09 3.14
N SER A 87 16.34 -1.55 3.20
CA SER A 87 15.41 -1.55 2.08
C SER A 87 14.29 -0.51 2.23
N VAL A 88 13.66 -0.17 1.12
CA VAL A 88 12.44 0.63 1.09
C VAL A 88 11.35 -0.15 0.36
N LEU A 89 10.15 -0.22 0.93
CA LEU A 89 8.99 -0.84 0.31
C LEU A 89 7.90 0.19 0.05
N ILE A 90 7.48 0.26 -1.20
CA ILE A 90 6.31 1.03 -1.64
C ILE A 90 5.13 0.07 -1.75
N VAL A 91 4.02 0.39 -1.11
CA VAL A 91 2.78 -0.37 -1.21
C VAL A 91 1.66 0.55 -1.66
N ASP A 92 0.88 0.07 -2.62
CA ASP A 92 -0.28 0.76 -3.15
C ASP A 92 -1.51 -0.15 -2.99
N TYR A 93 -2.62 0.42 -2.50
CA TYR A 93 -3.84 -0.33 -2.20
C TYR A 93 -4.73 -0.42 -3.43
N LYS A 94 -5.25 -1.60 -3.69
CA LYS A 94 -6.14 -1.87 -4.82
C LYS A 94 -7.44 -2.53 -4.37
N THR A 95 -8.55 -2.01 -4.89
CA THR A 95 -9.91 -2.45 -4.53
C THR A 95 -10.62 -3.15 -5.69
N ASN A 96 -9.91 -3.58 -6.72
CA ASN A 96 -10.48 -4.26 -7.88
C ASN A 96 -11.25 -5.52 -7.49
N ARG A 97 -12.38 -5.74 -8.11
CA ARG A 97 -13.28 -6.89 -7.93
C ARG A 97 -13.58 -7.56 -9.27
N PRO A 98 -13.10 -8.77 -9.52
CA PRO A 98 -12.15 -9.54 -8.70
C PRO A 98 -10.72 -8.97 -8.77
N PRO A 99 -9.87 -9.26 -7.77
CA PRO A 99 -8.45 -8.94 -7.87
C PRO A 99 -7.76 -9.85 -8.90
N PRO A 100 -6.66 -9.40 -9.54
CA PRO A 100 -5.88 -10.23 -10.44
C PRO A 100 -5.43 -11.54 -9.78
N ALA A 101 -5.50 -12.65 -10.52
CA ALA A 101 -5.08 -13.94 -10.02
C ALA A 101 -3.54 -14.06 -9.94
N THR A 102 -2.84 -13.50 -10.92
CA THR A 102 -1.38 -13.56 -11.05
C THR A 102 -0.79 -12.18 -11.38
N LEU A 103 0.54 -12.06 -11.31
CA LEU A 103 1.25 -10.85 -11.75
C LEU A 103 1.01 -10.51 -13.23
N ALA A 104 0.79 -11.52 -14.07
CA ALA A 104 0.52 -11.32 -15.49
C ALA A 104 -0.83 -10.64 -15.76
N ASP A 105 -1.77 -10.78 -14.82
CA ASP A 105 -3.12 -10.20 -14.92
C ASP A 105 -3.18 -8.77 -14.35
N VAL A 106 -2.09 -8.29 -13.74
CA VAL A 106 -2.03 -6.92 -13.18
C VAL A 106 -2.07 -5.91 -14.32
N PRO A 107 -3.00 -4.93 -14.29
CA PRO A 107 -3.09 -3.90 -15.32
C PRO A 107 -1.78 -3.13 -15.51
N ALA A 108 -1.39 -2.90 -16.77
CA ALA A 108 -0.16 -2.18 -17.11
C ALA A 108 -0.08 -0.77 -16.48
N LEU A 109 -1.23 -0.15 -16.22
CA LEU A 109 -1.31 1.13 -15.54
C LEU A 109 -0.67 1.07 -14.13
N TYR A 110 -0.90 0.00 -13.38
CA TYR A 110 -0.34 -0.17 -12.04
C TYR A 110 1.16 -0.41 -12.08
N TRP A 111 1.63 -1.19 -13.05
CA TRP A 111 3.07 -1.35 -13.28
C TRP A 111 3.76 -0.02 -13.56
N ARG A 112 3.18 0.81 -14.44
CA ARG A 112 3.72 2.15 -14.78
C ARG A 112 3.73 3.09 -13.57
N GLN A 113 2.65 3.10 -12.80
CA GLN A 113 2.56 3.89 -11.56
C GLN A 113 3.67 3.51 -10.58
N MET A 114 3.80 2.21 -10.31
CA MET A 114 4.79 1.71 -9.35
C MET A 114 6.22 1.87 -9.85
N ALA A 115 6.47 1.76 -11.15
CA ALA A 115 7.77 2.03 -11.75
C ALA A 115 8.16 3.51 -11.59
N ALA A 116 7.20 4.44 -11.77
CA ALA A 116 7.45 5.87 -11.58
C ALA A 116 7.72 6.20 -10.11
N TYR A 117 6.96 5.66 -9.18
CA TYR A 117 7.20 5.85 -7.74
C TYR A 117 8.55 5.25 -7.31
N ARG A 118 8.89 4.06 -7.81
CA ARG A 118 10.18 3.41 -7.54
C ARG A 118 11.34 4.26 -8.04
N ALA A 119 11.25 4.84 -9.23
CA ALA A 119 12.27 5.71 -9.78
C ALA A 119 12.45 6.98 -8.92
N ALA A 120 11.35 7.61 -8.48
CA ALA A 120 11.41 8.81 -7.65
C ALA A 120 11.98 8.52 -6.25
N ILE A 121 11.52 7.46 -5.60
CA ILE A 121 12.00 7.06 -4.27
C ILE A 121 13.46 6.58 -4.34
N GLY A 122 13.87 5.91 -5.42
CA GLY A 122 15.25 5.51 -5.65
C GLY A 122 16.24 6.67 -5.70
N GLN A 123 15.83 7.86 -6.13
CA GLN A 123 16.70 9.05 -6.06
C GLN A 123 16.92 9.54 -4.62
N ILE A 124 15.96 9.31 -3.73
CA ILE A 124 16.05 9.72 -2.32
C ILE A 124 16.82 8.70 -1.50
N TYR A 125 16.61 7.41 -1.78
CA TYR A 125 17.17 6.28 -1.03
C TYR A 125 18.08 5.42 -1.92
N GLY A 126 18.96 6.08 -2.70
CA GLY A 126 19.80 5.42 -3.72
C GLY A 126 20.79 4.37 -3.19
N ASP A 127 21.02 4.33 -1.88
CA ASP A 127 21.82 3.34 -1.17
C ASP A 127 21.06 2.04 -0.83
N ARG A 128 19.74 2.01 -1.06
CA ARG A 128 18.86 0.91 -0.66
C ARG A 128 18.02 0.40 -1.82
N PRO A 129 17.79 -0.92 -1.90
CA PRO A 129 16.84 -1.46 -2.85
C PRO A 129 15.42 -0.98 -2.55
N VAL A 130 14.76 -0.44 -3.58
CA VAL A 130 13.35 -0.03 -3.52
C VAL A 130 12.50 -1.13 -4.12
N ARG A 131 11.68 -1.76 -3.29
CA ARG A 131 10.72 -2.80 -3.63
C ARG A 131 9.33 -2.19 -3.78
N CYS A 132 8.49 -2.82 -4.58
CA CYS A 132 7.10 -2.40 -4.79
C CYS A 132 6.15 -3.57 -4.62
N ALA A 133 5.00 -3.33 -4.00
CA ALA A 133 3.94 -4.31 -3.86
C ALA A 133 2.56 -3.67 -4.03
N LEU A 134 1.60 -4.45 -4.49
CA LEU A 134 0.18 -4.11 -4.50
C LEU A 134 -0.52 -4.89 -3.39
N LEU A 135 -1.27 -4.19 -2.56
CA LEU A 135 -2.12 -4.80 -1.54
C LEU A 135 -3.58 -4.78 -2.01
N TRP A 136 -4.09 -5.95 -2.37
CA TRP A 136 -5.49 -6.15 -2.71
C TRP A 136 -6.29 -6.29 -1.43
N THR A 137 -7.31 -5.41 -1.27
CA THR A 137 -8.13 -5.39 -0.04
C THR A 137 -9.25 -6.43 -0.09
N VAL A 138 -9.67 -6.80 -1.30
CA VAL A 138 -10.67 -7.85 -1.52
C VAL A 138 -9.98 -9.21 -1.52
N GLY A 139 -10.26 -10.04 -0.51
CA GLY A 139 -9.49 -11.26 -0.28
C GLY A 139 -8.02 -10.91 -0.02
N PRO A 140 -7.67 -10.39 1.16
CA PRO A 140 -6.41 -9.72 1.43
C PRO A 140 -5.20 -10.46 0.89
N ARG A 141 -4.44 -9.80 0.01
CA ARG A 141 -3.24 -10.38 -0.61
C ARG A 141 -2.21 -9.31 -0.94
N LEU A 142 -0.99 -9.50 -0.48
CA LEU A 142 0.16 -8.69 -0.89
C LEU A 142 0.84 -9.35 -2.09
N MET A 143 0.95 -8.61 -3.18
CA MET A 143 1.56 -9.06 -4.42
C MET A 143 2.80 -8.21 -4.71
N GLU A 144 3.98 -8.78 -4.45
CA GLU A 144 5.23 -8.08 -4.74
C GLU A 144 5.51 -8.06 -6.24
N LEU A 145 5.85 -6.90 -6.76
CA LEU A 145 6.10 -6.66 -8.17
C LEU A 145 7.54 -7.00 -8.54
N ALA A 146 7.72 -7.77 -9.62
CA ALA A 146 9.02 -8.20 -10.09
C ALA A 146 9.88 -7.00 -10.53
N PRO A 147 11.11 -6.85 -9.99
CA PRO A 147 11.99 -5.73 -10.33
C PRO A 147 12.28 -5.61 -11.83
N SER A 148 12.49 -6.73 -12.52
CA SER A 148 12.76 -6.74 -13.97
C SER A 148 11.60 -6.17 -14.80
N THR A 149 10.36 -6.43 -14.39
CA THR A 149 9.16 -5.89 -15.05
C THR A 149 9.01 -4.39 -14.76
N LEU A 150 9.26 -3.97 -13.53
CA LEU A 150 9.29 -2.55 -13.17
C LEU A 150 10.35 -1.78 -13.96
N ASP A 151 11.54 -2.37 -14.13
CA ASP A 151 12.63 -1.79 -14.94
C ASP A 151 12.24 -1.65 -16.42
N ALA A 152 11.51 -2.62 -16.96
CA ALA A 152 10.99 -2.54 -18.32
C ALA A 152 10.02 -1.36 -18.48
N HIS A 153 9.04 -1.23 -17.57
CA HIS A 153 8.09 -0.11 -17.59
C HIS A 153 8.75 1.25 -17.33
N ALA A 154 9.79 1.31 -16.50
CA ALA A 154 10.57 2.53 -16.29
C ALA A 154 11.29 2.97 -17.57
N ARG A 155 11.91 2.02 -18.31
CA ARG A 155 12.53 2.29 -19.60
C ARG A 155 11.52 2.74 -20.66
N GLU A 156 10.38 2.05 -20.79
CA GLU A 156 9.30 2.44 -21.71
C GLU A 156 8.79 3.85 -21.42
N ALA A 157 8.71 4.22 -20.14
CA ALA A 157 8.33 5.56 -19.71
C ALA A 157 9.45 6.59 -19.83
N GLY A 158 10.69 6.17 -20.13
CA GLY A 158 11.88 7.04 -20.20
C GLY A 158 12.23 7.66 -18.86
N LEU A 159 12.15 6.86 -17.80
CA LEU A 159 12.50 7.25 -16.42
C LEU A 159 13.90 6.74 -16.00
N VAL A 160 14.55 6.05 -16.87
CA VAL A 160 15.93 5.54 -16.72
C VAL A 160 16.64 5.64 -18.07
#